data_3871befce40556c423227ac6d2bf5baa
#
_entry.id   3871befce40556c423227ac6d2bf5baa
#
_cell.length_a   1.000
_cell.length_b   1.000
_cell.length_c   1.000
_cell.angle_alpha   90.00
_cell.angle_beta   90.00
_cell.angle_gamma   90.00
#
_symmetry.space_group_name_H-M   'P 1'
#
loop_
_entity.id
_entity.type
_entity.pdbx_description
1 polymer ?
#
loop_
_entity_poly.entity_id
_entity_poly.type
_entity_poly.pdbx_seq_one_letter_code
_entity_poly.pdbx_strand_id
1 'polypeptide(L)'
;MFSAMQESILGRAQKAGKIEINVVNIRDYTEDKHLKCDDYPFGGGAGMVMMPQPIGSAIEAVDPNHEARRIYMSPKGNTFCQQKVFELVEYPRLLLLCGHYEGVDQRVIDLFIDEEISIGDYVLTGGELPAMVVADAVSRYVDGVISTSSLIDESFSQNLLEYPQYTRPQEYKGLSVPDVLRSGDHAKVDAWRREQALRITQEKRPDLLKK
;
A
#
# COMPACT_ATOMS: atom_id res chain seq x y z
N MET A 1 3.24 14.88 -6.35
CA MET A 1 3.48 13.43 -6.44
C MET A 1 2.18 12.63 -6.37
N PHE A 2 1.21 12.99 -5.56
CA PHE A 2 -0.04 12.24 -5.33
C PHE A 2 -1.10 12.31 -6.44
N SER A 3 -0.86 13.00 -7.56
CA SER A 3 -1.83 13.10 -8.67
C SER A 3 -2.27 11.74 -9.23
N ALA A 4 -1.39 10.73 -9.20
CA ALA A 4 -1.73 9.37 -9.62
C ALA A 4 -2.90 8.76 -8.82
N MET A 5 -3.08 9.16 -7.55
CA MET A 5 -4.17 8.70 -6.69
C MET A 5 -5.54 9.24 -7.11
N GLN A 6 -5.59 10.24 -7.99
CA GLN A 6 -6.83 10.83 -8.52
C GLN A 6 -7.28 10.23 -9.84
N GLU A 7 -6.53 9.26 -10.35
CA GLU A 7 -6.77 8.64 -11.65
C GLU A 7 -7.33 7.21 -11.52
N SER A 8 -7.81 6.67 -12.65
CA SER A 8 -8.23 5.27 -12.79
C SER A 8 -9.26 4.81 -11.73
N ILE A 9 -9.02 3.69 -11.07
CA ILE A 9 -9.92 3.07 -10.07
C ILE A 9 -10.06 3.98 -8.84
N LEU A 10 -8.95 4.45 -8.29
CA LEU A 10 -8.95 5.30 -7.09
C LEU A 10 -9.65 6.64 -7.35
N GLY A 11 -9.39 7.26 -8.50
CA GLY A 11 -10.07 8.50 -8.88
C GLY A 11 -11.59 8.31 -9.03
N ARG A 12 -12.04 7.18 -9.58
CA ARG A 12 -13.47 6.86 -9.66
C ARG A 12 -14.07 6.59 -8.28
N ALA A 13 -13.36 5.88 -7.41
CA ALA A 13 -13.80 5.59 -6.05
C ALA A 13 -13.99 6.86 -5.22
N GLN A 14 -13.05 7.83 -5.34
CA GLN A 14 -13.18 9.14 -4.70
C GLN A 14 -14.38 9.92 -5.24
N LYS A 15 -14.56 9.98 -6.57
CA LYS A 15 -15.73 10.63 -7.20
C LYS A 15 -17.06 10.00 -6.78
N ALA A 16 -17.06 8.71 -6.51
CA ALA A 16 -18.24 7.97 -6.03
C ALA A 16 -18.43 8.06 -4.51
N GLY A 17 -17.55 8.77 -3.79
CA GLY A 17 -17.61 8.91 -2.33
C GLY A 17 -17.35 7.62 -1.56
N LYS A 18 -16.62 6.66 -2.14
CA LYS A 18 -16.27 5.38 -1.52
C LYS A 18 -15.04 5.50 -0.63
N ILE A 19 -14.09 6.32 -1.04
CA ILE A 19 -12.87 6.66 -0.30
C ILE A 19 -12.63 8.16 -0.41
N GLU A 20 -11.90 8.69 0.54
CA GLU A 20 -11.41 10.08 0.54
C GLU A 20 -9.90 10.07 0.78
N ILE A 21 -9.15 10.81 -0.04
CA ILE A 21 -7.70 10.93 0.09
C ILE A 21 -7.35 12.41 0.22
N ASN A 22 -6.90 12.80 1.41
CA ASN A 22 -6.48 14.15 1.74
C ASN A 22 -4.96 14.21 1.86
N VAL A 23 -4.33 15.09 1.09
CA VAL A 23 -2.88 15.34 1.14
C VAL A 23 -2.64 16.61 1.95
N VAL A 24 -1.88 16.47 3.03
CA VAL A 24 -1.56 17.54 3.96
C VAL A 24 -0.09 17.92 3.83
N ASN A 25 0.18 19.18 3.62
CA ASN A 25 1.55 19.67 3.55
C ASN A 25 2.02 20.09 4.95
N ILE A 26 3.00 19.36 5.49
CA ILE A 26 3.56 19.61 6.83
C ILE A 26 4.12 21.04 6.97
N ARG A 27 4.61 21.64 5.86
CA ARG A 27 5.13 23.03 5.87
C ARG A 27 4.09 24.07 6.26
N ASP A 28 2.83 23.78 6.08
CA ASP A 28 1.75 24.72 6.43
C ASP A 28 1.54 24.82 7.96
N TYR A 29 2.20 23.95 8.73
CA TYR A 29 2.10 23.84 10.19
C TYR A 29 3.38 24.23 10.93
N THR A 30 4.42 24.69 10.22
CA THR A 30 5.64 25.16 10.89
C THR A 30 5.48 26.54 11.47
N GLU A 31 6.05 26.75 12.63
CA GLU A 31 6.12 28.07 13.30
C GLU A 31 7.35 28.87 12.82
N ASP A 32 8.22 28.28 12.01
CA ASP A 32 9.38 28.96 11.47
C ASP A 32 8.99 29.95 10.37
N LYS A 33 9.47 31.19 10.47
CA LYS A 33 9.17 32.28 9.51
C LYS A 33 9.64 32.01 8.07
N HIS A 34 10.58 31.07 7.88
CA HIS A 34 11.09 30.65 6.58
C HIS A 34 10.51 29.29 6.15
N LEU A 35 9.47 28.82 6.83
CA LEU A 35 8.79 27.55 6.57
C LEU A 35 9.74 26.33 6.61
N LYS A 36 10.73 26.34 7.50
CA LYS A 36 11.63 25.21 7.72
C LYS A 36 10.89 24.07 8.41
N CYS A 37 11.12 22.85 7.93
CA CYS A 37 10.60 21.60 8.49
C CYS A 37 11.70 20.61 8.85
N ASP A 38 12.96 20.97 8.65
CA ASP A 38 14.15 20.12 8.82
C ASP A 38 15.31 20.89 9.43
N ASP A 39 16.17 20.18 10.17
CA ASP A 39 17.39 20.75 10.77
C ASP A 39 18.48 19.68 10.86
N TYR A 40 19.69 20.09 11.25
CA TYR A 40 20.82 19.18 11.43
C TYR A 40 20.60 18.19 12.57
N PRO A 41 21.00 16.91 12.39
CA PRO A 41 20.85 15.91 13.45
C PRO A 41 21.75 16.24 14.67
N PHE A 42 21.22 16.04 15.86
CA PHE A 42 22.04 16.02 17.07
C PHE A 42 23.07 14.88 16.99
N GLY A 43 24.27 15.13 17.41
CA GLY A 43 25.38 14.19 17.31
C GLY A 43 26.17 14.28 15.99
N GLY A 44 25.75 15.14 15.08
CA GLY A 44 26.36 15.30 13.76
C GLY A 44 25.93 14.20 12.77
N GLY A 45 26.48 14.25 11.56
CA GLY A 45 26.16 13.34 10.46
C GLY A 45 25.84 14.10 9.18
N ALA A 46 25.66 13.36 8.10
CA ALA A 46 25.23 13.92 6.82
C ALA A 46 23.71 14.11 6.78
N GLY A 47 23.26 15.06 5.97
CA GLY A 47 21.83 15.28 5.71
C GLY A 47 21.11 16.08 6.81
N MET A 48 19.78 16.03 6.76
CA MET A 48 18.87 16.75 7.64
C MET A 48 17.87 15.78 8.24
N VAL A 49 17.23 16.14 9.35
CA VAL A 49 16.16 15.39 9.99
C VAL A 49 14.93 16.26 10.05
N MET A 50 13.77 15.70 9.74
CA MET A 50 12.50 16.42 9.85
C MET A 50 12.18 16.73 11.30
N MET A 51 11.90 18.01 11.56
CA MET A 51 11.67 18.54 12.91
C MET A 51 10.34 18.06 13.51
N PRO A 52 10.28 17.88 14.84
CA PRO A 52 9.08 17.36 15.51
C PRO A 52 7.90 18.35 15.50
N GLN A 53 8.15 19.66 15.62
CA GLN A 53 7.08 20.65 15.76
C GLN A 53 6.16 20.68 14.54
N PRO A 54 6.63 20.84 13.27
CA PRO A 54 5.73 20.90 12.13
C PRO A 54 4.91 19.63 11.92
N ILE A 55 5.52 18.47 12.19
CA ILE A 55 4.85 17.17 12.04
C ILE A 55 3.81 16.99 13.14
N GLY A 56 4.18 17.22 14.39
CA GLY A 56 3.25 17.11 15.52
C GLY A 56 2.04 18.01 15.34
N SER A 57 2.26 19.28 15.00
CA SER A 57 1.17 20.23 14.75
C SER A 57 0.27 19.83 13.57
N ALA A 58 0.84 19.27 12.50
CA ALA A 58 0.05 18.77 11.38
C ALA A 58 -0.81 17.57 11.79
N ILE A 59 -0.25 16.60 12.55
CA ILE A 59 -0.98 15.44 13.05
C ILE A 59 -2.13 15.87 13.99
N GLU A 60 -1.84 16.74 14.96
CA GLU A 60 -2.84 17.24 15.91
C GLU A 60 -3.96 18.02 15.22
N ALA A 61 -3.65 18.75 14.14
CA ALA A 61 -4.65 19.50 13.38
C ALA A 61 -5.58 18.58 12.57
N VAL A 62 -5.06 17.52 11.98
CA VAL A 62 -5.85 16.64 11.10
C VAL A 62 -6.50 15.46 11.85
N ASP A 63 -5.96 15.08 13.00
CA ASP A 63 -6.44 13.96 13.80
C ASP A 63 -6.33 14.25 15.30
N PRO A 64 -7.06 15.29 15.81
CA PRO A 64 -6.92 15.78 17.18
C PRO A 64 -7.33 14.74 18.25
N ASN A 65 -8.22 13.83 17.91
CA ASN A 65 -8.76 12.84 18.84
C ASN A 65 -8.10 11.45 18.72
N HIS A 66 -7.07 11.31 17.87
CA HIS A 66 -6.42 10.02 17.57
C HIS A 66 -7.44 8.95 17.10
N GLU A 67 -8.22 9.30 16.09
CA GLU A 67 -9.23 8.40 15.51
C GLU A 67 -8.67 7.59 14.33
N ALA A 68 -7.58 8.05 13.74
CA ALA A 68 -6.89 7.35 12.65
C ALA A 68 -5.86 6.35 13.19
N ARG A 69 -5.66 5.25 12.45
CA ARG A 69 -4.44 4.44 12.59
C ARG A 69 -3.27 5.21 11.99
N ARG A 70 -2.33 5.65 12.80
CA ARG A 70 -1.21 6.51 12.41
C ARG A 70 0.02 5.68 12.07
N ILE A 71 0.44 5.76 10.82
CA ILE A 71 1.49 4.89 10.26
C ILE A 71 2.62 5.76 9.70
N TYR A 72 3.83 5.49 10.12
CA TYR A 72 5.02 6.07 9.50
C TYR A 72 5.59 5.14 8.43
N MET A 73 5.77 5.65 7.22
CA MET A 73 6.39 4.92 6.12
C MET A 73 7.91 4.92 6.30
N SER A 74 8.45 3.79 6.73
CA SER A 74 9.84 3.66 7.19
C SER A 74 10.45 2.32 6.77
N PRO A 75 11.71 2.29 6.30
CA PRO A 75 12.39 1.02 6.04
C PRO A 75 12.66 0.17 7.30
N LYS A 76 12.48 0.75 8.51
CA LYS A 76 12.60 0.05 9.79
C LYS A 76 11.33 -0.69 10.19
N GLY A 77 10.20 -0.39 9.54
CA GLY A 77 8.89 -0.97 9.85
C GLY A 77 8.73 -2.42 9.43
N ASN A 78 7.66 -3.04 9.90
CA ASN A 78 7.26 -4.36 9.46
C ASN A 78 6.93 -4.37 7.96
N THR A 79 7.33 -5.44 7.28
CA THR A 79 7.10 -5.56 5.83
C THR A 79 5.60 -5.63 5.52
N PHE A 80 5.14 -4.73 4.66
CA PHE A 80 3.77 -4.69 4.16
C PHE A 80 3.45 -5.93 3.33
N CYS A 81 2.37 -6.60 3.65
CA CYS A 81 1.89 -7.79 2.96
C CYS A 81 0.36 -7.84 2.96
N GLN A 82 -0.23 -8.78 2.22
CA GLN A 82 -1.68 -8.90 2.08
C GLN A 82 -2.42 -9.03 3.43
N GLN A 83 -1.83 -9.72 4.40
CA GLN A 83 -2.42 -9.82 5.75
C GLN A 83 -2.54 -8.45 6.42
N LYS A 84 -1.54 -7.58 6.25
CA LYS A 84 -1.58 -6.20 6.77
C LYS A 84 -2.64 -5.35 6.05
N VAL A 85 -2.87 -5.59 4.75
CA VAL A 85 -3.97 -4.92 4.01
C VAL A 85 -5.32 -5.26 4.67
N PHE A 86 -5.57 -6.54 4.98
CA PHE A 86 -6.82 -6.96 5.64
C PHE A 86 -6.98 -6.38 7.04
N GLU A 87 -5.90 -6.18 7.76
CA GLU A 87 -5.92 -5.50 9.04
C GLU A 87 -6.24 -4.01 8.89
N LEU A 88 -5.58 -3.34 7.93
CA LEU A 88 -5.71 -1.89 7.77
C LEU A 88 -7.07 -1.46 7.20
N VAL A 89 -7.72 -2.28 6.38
CA VAL A 89 -9.05 -1.95 5.84
C VAL A 89 -10.14 -1.88 6.90
N GLU A 90 -9.95 -2.52 8.06
CA GLU A 90 -10.87 -2.47 9.20
C GLU A 90 -10.88 -1.10 9.91
N TYR A 91 -9.85 -0.28 9.71
CA TYR A 91 -9.81 1.06 10.28
C TYR A 91 -10.56 2.04 9.37
N PRO A 92 -11.48 2.83 9.92
CA PRO A 92 -12.24 3.81 9.14
C PRO A 92 -11.36 4.94 8.59
N ARG A 93 -10.17 5.14 9.19
CA ARG A 93 -9.24 6.21 8.84
C ARG A 93 -7.80 5.78 9.04
N LEU A 94 -6.96 6.07 8.04
CA LEU A 94 -5.52 5.91 8.12
C LEU A 94 -4.84 7.28 7.98
N LEU A 95 -3.82 7.54 8.78
CA LEU A 95 -2.92 8.66 8.64
C LEU A 95 -1.53 8.12 8.25
N LEU A 96 -1.05 8.46 7.06
CA LEU A 96 0.22 7.98 6.55
C LEU A 96 1.24 9.13 6.59
N LEU A 97 2.20 9.05 7.52
CA LEU A 97 3.31 10.00 7.61
C LEU A 97 4.39 9.66 6.58
N CYS A 98 4.65 10.59 5.67
CA CYS A 98 5.69 10.51 4.66
C CYS A 98 6.93 11.28 5.13
N GLY A 99 8.00 10.58 5.45
CA GLY A 99 9.28 11.18 5.83
C GLY A 99 10.14 11.52 4.62
N HIS A 100 11.10 12.41 4.84
CA HIS A 100 12.14 12.81 3.89
C HIS A 100 13.52 12.85 4.57
N TYR A 101 14.54 13.14 3.80
CA TYR A 101 15.93 13.31 4.25
C TYR A 101 16.47 12.04 4.95
N GLU A 102 17.13 12.21 6.11
CA GLU A 102 17.62 11.09 6.93
C GLU A 102 16.52 10.48 7.82
N GLY A 103 15.32 11.06 7.80
CA GLY A 103 14.17 10.57 8.54
C GLY A 103 13.47 11.65 9.36
N VAL A 104 12.65 11.19 10.29
CA VAL A 104 11.83 11.99 11.19
C VAL A 104 12.41 11.94 12.59
N ASP A 105 12.32 13.04 13.34
CA ASP A 105 12.71 13.10 14.75
C ASP A 105 12.00 11.99 15.55
N GLN A 106 12.78 11.22 16.32
CA GLN A 106 12.27 10.03 17.03
C GLN A 106 11.10 10.37 17.97
N ARG A 107 11.07 11.57 18.54
CA ARG A 107 9.99 12.01 19.42
C ARG A 107 8.62 12.05 18.73
N VAL A 108 8.58 12.29 17.41
CA VAL A 108 7.34 12.18 16.63
C VAL A 108 6.84 10.73 16.60
N ILE A 109 7.77 9.80 16.37
CA ILE A 109 7.42 8.38 16.32
C ILE A 109 6.88 7.94 17.69
N ASP A 110 7.59 8.28 18.76
CA ASP A 110 7.26 7.87 20.13
C ASP A 110 5.93 8.47 20.63
N LEU A 111 5.57 9.68 20.18
CA LEU A 111 4.39 10.41 20.66
C LEU A 111 3.14 10.23 19.82
N PHE A 112 3.30 10.06 18.50
CA PHE A 112 2.17 10.20 17.57
C PHE A 112 1.93 8.97 16.70
N ILE A 113 2.89 8.07 16.52
CA ILE A 113 2.80 6.97 15.55
C ILE A 113 2.44 5.64 16.24
N ASP A 114 1.49 4.93 15.69
CA ASP A 114 1.07 3.63 16.20
C ASP A 114 1.95 2.48 15.67
N GLU A 115 2.41 2.62 14.41
CA GLU A 115 3.27 1.62 13.79
C GLU A 115 4.11 2.17 12.64
N GLU A 116 5.21 1.48 12.34
CA GLU A 116 6.03 1.72 11.16
C GLU A 116 5.80 0.61 10.14
N ILE A 117 5.66 0.97 8.84
CA ILE A 117 5.48 0.01 7.75
C ILE A 117 6.55 0.25 6.68
N SER A 118 7.21 -0.85 6.27
CA SER A 118 8.13 -0.92 5.13
C SER A 118 7.45 -1.61 3.94
N ILE A 119 7.67 -1.13 2.73
CA ILE A 119 7.23 -1.81 1.50
C ILE A 119 8.28 -2.75 0.90
N GLY A 120 9.41 -2.96 1.59
CA GLY A 120 10.49 -3.87 1.16
C GLY A 120 11.87 -3.42 1.64
N ASP A 121 12.85 -4.30 1.48
CA ASP A 121 14.22 -4.10 1.95
C ASP A 121 15.04 -3.24 0.97
N TYR A 122 14.61 -2.00 0.77
CA TYR A 122 15.30 -0.98 -0.03
C TYR A 122 14.91 0.42 0.45
N VAL A 123 15.76 1.40 0.12
CA VAL A 123 15.57 2.80 0.53
C VAL A 123 15.05 3.62 -0.64
N LEU A 124 14.06 4.46 -0.39
CA LEU A 124 13.50 5.44 -1.31
C LEU A 124 13.87 6.87 -0.88
N THR A 125 13.66 7.83 -1.76
CA THR A 125 13.95 9.25 -1.49
C THR A 125 12.96 9.92 -0.55
N GLY A 126 11.80 9.29 -0.29
CA GLY A 126 10.74 9.82 0.58
C GLY A 126 9.63 8.80 0.82
N GLY A 127 8.74 9.12 1.73
CA GLY A 127 7.63 8.24 2.15
C GLY A 127 6.39 8.27 1.25
N GLU A 128 6.32 9.15 0.24
CA GLU A 128 5.12 9.32 -0.58
C GLU A 128 4.81 8.11 -1.45
N LEU A 129 5.82 7.52 -2.10
CA LEU A 129 5.62 6.31 -2.90
C LEU A 129 5.15 5.13 -2.05
N PRO A 130 5.79 4.81 -0.91
CA PRO A 130 5.28 3.81 0.02
C PRO A 130 3.84 4.08 0.48
N ALA A 131 3.52 5.33 0.82
CA ALA A 131 2.18 5.71 1.24
C ALA A 131 1.14 5.46 0.13
N MET A 132 1.48 5.78 -1.12
CA MET A 132 0.61 5.48 -2.26
C MET A 132 0.41 3.98 -2.48
N VAL A 133 1.45 3.16 -2.29
CA VAL A 133 1.34 1.69 -2.37
C VAL A 133 0.39 1.16 -1.30
N VAL A 134 0.52 1.61 -0.06
CA VAL A 134 -0.35 1.21 1.04
C VAL A 134 -1.79 1.67 0.77
N ALA A 135 -1.98 2.93 0.40
CA ALA A 135 -3.30 3.49 0.13
C ALA A 135 -4.01 2.78 -1.04
N ASP A 136 -3.30 2.47 -2.14
CA ASP A 136 -3.86 1.72 -3.26
C ASP A 136 -4.27 0.32 -2.83
N ALA A 137 -3.38 -0.43 -2.19
CA ALA A 137 -3.63 -1.79 -1.77
C ALA A 137 -4.82 -1.91 -0.79
N VAL A 138 -4.92 -1.00 0.19
CA VAL A 138 -6.03 -0.98 1.16
C VAL A 138 -7.34 -0.56 0.49
N SER A 139 -7.32 0.48 -0.35
CA SER A 139 -8.51 0.99 -1.04
C SER A 139 -9.20 -0.06 -1.90
N ARG A 140 -8.48 -1.03 -2.46
CA ARG A 140 -9.05 -2.12 -3.25
C ARG A 140 -10.08 -2.96 -2.48
N TYR A 141 -9.93 -3.06 -1.15
CA TYR A 141 -10.79 -3.85 -0.26
C TYR A 141 -11.90 -3.03 0.40
N VAL A 142 -11.95 -1.72 0.15
CA VAL A 142 -13.11 -0.89 0.54
C VAL A 142 -14.30 -1.25 -0.34
N ASP A 143 -15.46 -1.45 0.29
CA ASP A 143 -16.68 -1.87 -0.43
C ASP A 143 -17.06 -0.93 -1.57
N GLY A 144 -17.29 -1.51 -2.74
CA GLY A 144 -17.66 -0.80 -3.95
C GLY A 144 -16.52 -0.09 -4.70
N VAL A 145 -15.26 -0.28 -4.32
CA VAL A 145 -14.08 0.20 -5.09
C VAL A 145 -13.74 -0.77 -6.20
N ILE A 146 -13.63 -2.06 -5.88
CA ILE A 146 -13.45 -3.16 -6.84
C ILE A 146 -14.55 -4.20 -6.61
N SER A 147 -14.94 -4.91 -7.66
CA SER A 147 -15.93 -5.98 -7.57
C SER A 147 -15.39 -7.12 -6.68
N THR A 148 -16.18 -7.58 -5.72
CA THR A 148 -15.81 -8.66 -4.81
C THR A 148 -15.40 -9.94 -5.56
N SER A 149 -16.02 -10.22 -6.71
CA SER A 149 -15.66 -11.36 -7.55
C SER A 149 -14.24 -11.28 -8.11
N SER A 150 -13.69 -10.07 -8.30
CA SER A 150 -12.32 -9.88 -8.76
C SER A 150 -11.28 -10.10 -7.66
N LEU A 151 -11.67 -10.02 -6.39
CA LEU A 151 -10.77 -10.16 -5.24
C LEU A 151 -10.60 -11.61 -4.77
N ILE A 152 -11.52 -12.52 -5.16
CA ILE A 152 -11.57 -13.90 -4.64
C ILE A 152 -10.36 -14.72 -5.08
N ASP A 153 -9.97 -14.63 -6.35
CA ASP A 153 -8.95 -15.47 -6.98
C ASP A 153 -7.58 -14.75 -7.14
N GLU A 154 -7.42 -13.58 -6.53
CA GLU A 154 -6.16 -12.84 -6.61
C GLU A 154 -5.02 -13.51 -5.84
N SER A 155 -3.79 -13.22 -6.26
CA SER A 155 -2.58 -13.64 -5.54
C SER A 155 -2.66 -13.24 -4.06
N PHE A 156 -2.25 -14.15 -3.19
CA PHE A 156 -2.23 -14.03 -1.72
C PHE A 156 -3.59 -14.14 -1.01
N SER A 157 -4.73 -14.15 -1.71
CA SER A 157 -6.05 -14.29 -1.07
C SER A 157 -6.22 -15.63 -0.34
N GLN A 158 -5.63 -16.71 -0.86
CA GLN A 158 -5.64 -18.06 -0.30
C GLN A 158 -4.23 -18.64 -0.07
N ASN A 159 -3.25 -17.79 0.20
CA ASN A 159 -1.83 -18.16 0.28
C ASN A 159 -1.29 -18.78 -1.02
N LEU A 160 -1.91 -18.52 -2.14
CA LEU A 160 -1.49 -18.96 -3.46
C LEU A 160 -1.21 -17.75 -4.36
N LEU A 161 -0.39 -17.94 -5.36
CA LEU A 161 -0.31 -17.06 -6.51
C LEU A 161 -1.45 -17.36 -7.48
N GLU A 162 -1.92 -16.34 -8.18
CA GLU A 162 -2.95 -16.46 -9.20
C GLU A 162 -2.48 -17.38 -10.37
N TYR A 163 -3.42 -18.07 -10.98
CA TYR A 163 -3.21 -18.87 -12.18
C TYR A 163 -2.94 -18.00 -13.41
N PRO A 164 -2.36 -18.54 -14.51
CA PRO A 164 -2.08 -17.78 -15.73
C PRO A 164 -3.36 -17.33 -16.42
N GLN A 165 -3.41 -16.05 -16.77
CA GLN A 165 -4.52 -15.45 -17.51
C GLN A 165 -4.28 -15.51 -19.02
N TYR A 166 -5.34 -15.79 -19.78
CA TYR A 166 -5.33 -15.83 -21.23
C TYR A 166 -6.47 -14.98 -21.79
N THR A 167 -6.21 -14.32 -22.93
CA THR A 167 -7.20 -13.55 -23.68
C THR A 167 -7.05 -13.76 -25.19
N ARG A 168 -7.85 -13.09 -26.00
CA ARG A 168 -7.76 -13.11 -27.46
C ARG A 168 -6.48 -12.48 -27.97
N PRO A 169 -5.91 -12.97 -29.10
CA PRO A 169 -6.39 -14.07 -29.94
C PRO A 169 -6.14 -15.45 -29.33
N GLN A 170 -6.83 -16.49 -29.85
CA GLN A 170 -6.71 -17.87 -29.38
C GLN A 170 -5.31 -18.47 -29.60
N GLU A 171 -4.61 -18.03 -30.62
CA GLU A 171 -3.23 -18.38 -30.92
C GLU A 171 -2.42 -17.09 -31.13
N TYR A 172 -1.24 -17.03 -30.54
CA TYR A 172 -0.32 -15.93 -30.72
C TYR A 172 1.11 -16.45 -30.84
N LYS A 173 1.74 -16.23 -32.00
CA LYS A 173 3.12 -16.65 -32.33
C LYS A 173 3.39 -18.14 -32.06
N GLY A 174 2.44 -19.01 -32.44
CA GLY A 174 2.54 -20.45 -32.28
C GLY A 174 2.21 -20.98 -30.87
N LEU A 175 1.84 -20.12 -29.95
CA LEU A 175 1.36 -20.49 -28.61
C LEU A 175 -0.17 -20.37 -28.55
N SER A 176 -0.85 -21.44 -28.15
CA SER A 176 -2.31 -21.49 -28.06
C SER A 176 -2.80 -21.38 -26.61
N VAL A 177 -4.00 -20.82 -26.45
CA VAL A 177 -4.74 -20.88 -25.19
C VAL A 177 -5.06 -22.36 -24.87
N PRO A 178 -4.85 -22.83 -23.62
CA PRO A 178 -5.17 -24.19 -23.21
C PRO A 178 -6.61 -24.58 -23.54
N ASP A 179 -6.80 -25.79 -24.09
CA ASP A 179 -8.11 -26.27 -24.57
C ASP A 179 -9.17 -26.31 -23.46
N VAL A 180 -8.76 -26.62 -22.23
CA VAL A 180 -9.66 -26.64 -21.07
C VAL A 180 -10.36 -25.28 -20.85
N LEU A 181 -9.65 -24.17 -21.09
CA LEU A 181 -10.21 -22.82 -20.93
C LEU A 181 -11.25 -22.46 -22.02
N ARG A 182 -11.30 -23.25 -23.09
CA ARG A 182 -12.24 -23.09 -24.22
C ARG A 182 -13.35 -24.13 -24.23
N SER A 183 -13.32 -25.08 -23.30
CA SER A 183 -14.24 -26.23 -23.27
C SER A 183 -15.68 -25.87 -22.89
N GLY A 184 -15.91 -24.74 -22.20
CA GLY A 184 -17.20 -24.40 -21.59
C GLY A 184 -17.53 -25.23 -20.33
N ASP A 185 -16.67 -26.17 -19.94
CA ASP A 185 -16.83 -26.98 -18.73
C ASP A 185 -16.20 -26.25 -17.53
N HIS A 186 -17.05 -25.52 -16.80
CA HIS A 186 -16.61 -24.69 -15.67
C HIS A 186 -15.90 -25.51 -14.59
N ALA A 187 -16.34 -26.74 -14.31
CA ALA A 187 -15.68 -27.59 -13.30
C ALA A 187 -14.25 -27.93 -13.68
N LYS A 188 -14.01 -28.25 -14.97
CA LYS A 188 -12.64 -28.52 -15.47
C LYS A 188 -11.80 -27.26 -15.50
N VAL A 189 -12.39 -26.11 -15.84
CA VAL A 189 -11.71 -24.81 -15.80
C VAL A 189 -11.23 -24.48 -14.39
N ASP A 190 -12.09 -24.64 -13.39
CA ASP A 190 -11.77 -24.34 -11.99
C ASP A 190 -10.72 -25.30 -11.42
N ALA A 191 -10.82 -26.59 -11.76
CA ALA A 191 -9.79 -27.58 -11.39
C ALA A 191 -8.42 -27.22 -11.99
N TRP A 192 -8.37 -26.86 -13.29
CA TRP A 192 -7.16 -26.43 -13.97
C TRP A 192 -6.58 -25.14 -13.34
N ARG A 193 -7.40 -24.14 -13.04
CA ARG A 193 -6.97 -22.90 -12.39
C ARG A 193 -6.29 -23.19 -11.06
N ARG A 194 -6.92 -24.02 -10.23
CA ARG A 194 -6.37 -24.39 -8.92
C ARG A 194 -5.05 -25.16 -9.04
N GLU A 195 -4.95 -26.08 -10.00
CA GLU A 195 -3.70 -26.81 -10.28
C GLU A 195 -2.58 -25.87 -10.72
N GLN A 196 -2.87 -24.92 -11.63
CA GLN A 196 -1.88 -23.95 -12.09
C GLN A 196 -1.45 -22.99 -10.98
N ALA A 197 -2.39 -22.50 -10.17
CA ALA A 197 -2.09 -21.64 -9.02
C ALA A 197 -1.13 -22.36 -8.05
N LEU A 198 -1.42 -23.62 -7.70
CA LEU A 198 -0.56 -24.43 -6.83
C LEU A 198 0.83 -24.64 -7.44
N ARG A 199 0.91 -25.03 -8.71
CA ARG A 199 2.17 -25.24 -9.43
C ARG A 199 3.03 -23.99 -9.43
N ILE A 200 2.46 -22.85 -9.83
CA ILE A 200 3.18 -21.56 -9.87
C ILE A 200 3.64 -21.15 -8.48
N THR A 201 2.81 -21.37 -7.46
CA THR A 201 3.19 -21.06 -6.09
C THR A 201 4.36 -21.93 -5.62
N GLN A 202 4.34 -23.23 -5.91
CA GLN A 202 5.46 -24.13 -5.59
C GLN A 202 6.76 -23.71 -6.27
N GLU A 203 6.69 -23.28 -7.53
CA GLU A 203 7.85 -22.87 -8.31
C GLU A 203 8.42 -21.50 -7.89
N LYS A 204 7.55 -20.52 -7.64
CA LYS A 204 7.97 -19.11 -7.47
C LYS A 204 7.95 -18.63 -6.02
N ARG A 205 7.02 -19.11 -5.21
CA ARG A 205 6.80 -18.67 -3.85
C ARG A 205 6.46 -19.85 -2.92
N PRO A 206 7.35 -20.84 -2.79
CA PRO A 206 7.13 -22.00 -1.92
C PRO A 206 6.98 -21.66 -0.45
N ASP A 207 7.41 -20.46 -0.04
CA ASP A 207 7.24 -19.92 1.30
C ASP A 207 5.76 -19.73 1.69
N LEU A 208 4.87 -19.43 0.73
CA LEU A 208 3.43 -19.26 0.96
C LEU A 208 2.73 -20.56 1.37
N LEU A 209 3.26 -21.72 0.95
CA LEU A 209 2.70 -23.03 1.27
C LEU A 209 3.12 -23.58 2.65
N LYS A 210 4.02 -22.88 3.35
CA LYS A 210 4.53 -23.29 4.67
C LYS A 210 3.83 -22.60 5.83
N LYS A 211 2.82 -21.80 5.54
CA LYS A 211 2.05 -21.05 6.54
C LYS A 211 0.75 -21.77 6.92
#